data_4a50d4c6b648acfe59d33cac814b7278
#
_entry.id   4a50d4c6b648acfe59d33cac814b7278
#
_cell.length_a   1.000
_cell.length_b   1.000
_cell.length_c   1.000
_cell.angle_alpha   90.00
_cell.angle_beta   90.00
_cell.angle_gamma   90.00
#
_symmetry.space_group_name_H-M   'P 1'
#
loop_
_entity.id
_entity.type
_entity.pdbx_description
1 polymer ?
#
loop_
_entity_poly.entity_id
_entity_poly.type
_entity_poly.pdbx_seq_one_letter_code
_entity_poly.pdbx_strand_id
1 'polypeptide(L)'
;KFKSIYQQVKKQTPEAVQYYALAWSRPFKVACMSMTSAFAFGFDRAYCAKGCKATRESAFYNSDSSLPGDDLNVRPSMMLAGSSLQKVYDMIDRGVASDFSKPRATAYLMSTTDKKRNVRSRRYDIIQELLADNINIQKIDGDVLKDKKDVMFYFTGRMKIKDIDSNDYLPGAIADHLTSAGGKLFGGRQMSVLRWLDAGATASYGTVVEPCAFTQKFPNPGIVIERYTNGESLIEAYWKSVAWPGQGVFVGEPMARPYAEN
;
A
#
# COMPACT_ATOMS: atom_id res chain seq x y z
N LYS A 1 -18.71 -19.25 2.65
CA LYS A 1 -17.34 -19.68 3.05
C LYS A 1 -16.56 -18.52 3.71
N PHE A 2 -16.35 -17.36 3.05
CA PHE A 2 -15.62 -16.23 3.66
C PHE A 2 -16.22 -15.78 4.99
N LYS A 3 -17.55 -15.52 5.06
CA LYS A 3 -18.22 -15.08 6.28
C LYS A 3 -17.98 -16.04 7.46
N SER A 4 -18.00 -17.35 7.22
CA SER A 4 -17.75 -18.36 8.25
C SER A 4 -16.32 -18.26 8.79
N ILE A 5 -15.32 -18.15 7.89
CA ILE A 5 -13.91 -17.98 8.28
C ILE A 5 -13.72 -16.68 9.07
N TYR A 6 -14.26 -15.57 8.56
CA TYR A 6 -14.17 -14.28 9.22
C TYR A 6 -14.76 -14.30 10.64
N GLN A 7 -15.94 -14.93 10.83
CA GLN A 7 -16.57 -15.05 12.14
C GLN A 7 -15.73 -15.90 13.12
N GLN A 8 -15.11 -16.96 12.62
CA GLN A 8 -14.18 -17.77 13.45
C GLN A 8 -12.95 -16.96 13.87
N VAL A 9 -12.32 -16.24 12.93
CA VAL A 9 -11.19 -15.35 13.22
C VAL A 9 -11.60 -14.31 14.27
N LYS A 10 -12.70 -13.60 14.02
CA LYS A 10 -13.19 -12.55 14.93
C LYS A 10 -13.45 -13.10 16.35
N LYS A 11 -14.03 -14.31 16.46
CA LYS A 11 -14.29 -14.94 17.76
C LYS A 11 -13.02 -15.32 18.52
N GLN A 12 -11.93 -15.65 17.80
CA GLN A 12 -10.67 -16.07 18.37
C GLN A 12 -9.68 -14.91 18.56
N THR A 13 -9.97 -13.74 17.94
CA THR A 13 -9.08 -12.57 18.03
C THR A 13 -9.28 -11.88 19.39
N PRO A 14 -8.22 -11.75 20.20
CA PRO A 14 -8.27 -10.94 21.41
C PRO A 14 -8.64 -9.47 21.12
N GLU A 15 -9.30 -8.81 22.06
CA GLU A 15 -9.72 -7.41 21.91
C GLU A 15 -8.53 -6.48 21.62
N ALA A 16 -7.39 -6.70 22.26
CA ALA A 16 -6.17 -5.89 22.07
C ALA A 16 -5.58 -5.93 20.65
N VAL A 17 -6.02 -6.85 19.78
CA VAL A 17 -5.50 -6.94 18.41
C VAL A 17 -6.06 -5.82 17.55
N GLN A 18 -5.18 -4.95 17.06
CA GLN A 18 -5.53 -3.79 16.24
C GLN A 18 -5.40 -4.06 14.74
N TYR A 19 -4.50 -4.95 14.33
CA TYR A 19 -4.14 -5.21 12.94
C TYR A 19 -4.10 -6.71 12.63
N TYR A 20 -4.26 -7.07 11.35
CA TYR A 20 -4.08 -8.45 10.90
C TYR A 20 -2.95 -8.56 9.87
N ALA A 21 -2.02 -9.46 10.07
CA ALA A 21 -1.13 -9.96 9.02
C ALA A 21 -1.76 -11.24 8.43
N LEU A 22 -2.06 -11.22 7.16
CA LEU A 22 -2.67 -12.35 6.45
C LEU A 22 -1.56 -13.14 5.75
N ALA A 23 -1.32 -14.38 6.16
CA ALA A 23 -0.42 -15.26 5.44
C ALA A 23 -0.89 -15.41 3.98
N TRP A 24 0.07 -15.59 3.06
CA TRP A 24 -0.21 -15.73 1.64
C TRP A 24 -1.29 -16.77 1.38
N SER A 25 -2.37 -16.32 0.79
CA SER A 25 -3.51 -17.16 0.44
C SER A 25 -4.09 -16.79 -0.92
N ARG A 26 -4.65 -17.76 -1.58
CA ARG A 26 -5.62 -17.57 -2.67
C ARG A 26 -7.01 -17.81 -2.10
N PRO A 27 -7.99 -16.97 -2.37
CA PRO A 27 -8.05 -15.83 -3.28
C PRO A 27 -7.55 -14.51 -2.63
N PHE A 28 -7.10 -13.56 -3.46
CA PHE A 28 -6.72 -12.20 -3.06
C PHE A 28 -7.94 -11.24 -2.97
N LYS A 29 -9.12 -11.71 -3.34
CA LYS A 29 -10.37 -10.93 -3.29
C LYS A 29 -11.58 -11.79 -2.93
N VAL A 30 -12.59 -11.14 -2.37
CA VAL A 30 -13.93 -11.66 -2.10
C VAL A 30 -14.94 -10.75 -2.79
N ALA A 31 -15.63 -11.26 -3.84
CA ALA A 31 -16.52 -10.46 -4.69
C ALA A 31 -15.83 -9.17 -5.20
N CYS A 32 -16.32 -7.98 -4.81
CA CYS A 32 -15.75 -6.69 -5.20
C CYS A 32 -14.71 -6.14 -4.19
N MET A 33 -14.52 -6.77 -3.04
CA MET A 33 -13.53 -6.35 -2.04
C MET A 33 -12.21 -7.11 -2.22
N SER A 34 -11.11 -6.46 -1.89
CA SER A 34 -9.85 -7.15 -1.64
C SER A 34 -9.95 -8.04 -0.40
N MET A 35 -9.06 -9.02 -0.26
CA MET A 35 -9.03 -9.86 0.93
C MET A 35 -8.67 -9.04 2.17
N THR A 36 -7.70 -8.13 2.08
CA THR A 36 -7.30 -7.27 3.19
C THR A 36 -8.44 -6.37 3.66
N SER A 37 -9.18 -5.75 2.73
CA SER A 37 -10.32 -4.91 3.10
C SER A 37 -11.51 -5.72 3.62
N ALA A 38 -11.72 -6.94 3.12
CA ALA A 38 -12.76 -7.82 3.63
C ALA A 38 -12.50 -8.25 5.08
N PHE A 39 -11.24 -8.46 5.48
CA PHE A 39 -10.89 -8.70 6.87
C PHE A 39 -10.99 -7.44 7.74
N ALA A 40 -10.61 -6.28 7.22
CA ALA A 40 -10.68 -5.03 7.97
C ALA A 40 -12.13 -4.61 8.30
N PHE A 41 -13.07 -4.81 7.36
CA PHE A 41 -14.45 -4.32 7.47
C PHE A 41 -15.52 -5.44 7.62
N GLY A 42 -15.11 -6.70 7.73
CA GLY A 42 -16.07 -7.82 7.84
C GLY A 42 -16.92 -8.06 6.60
N PHE A 43 -16.46 -7.68 5.40
CA PHE A 43 -17.21 -7.73 4.16
C PHE A 43 -18.49 -6.86 4.18
N ASP A 44 -18.35 -5.59 4.54
CA ASP A 44 -19.41 -4.60 4.36
C ASP A 44 -19.44 -4.09 2.91
N ARG A 45 -20.57 -4.29 2.23
CA ARG A 45 -20.78 -3.87 0.83
C ARG A 45 -20.68 -2.36 0.62
N ALA A 46 -20.81 -1.57 1.66
CA ALA A 46 -20.64 -0.12 1.58
C ALA A 46 -19.21 0.29 1.13
N TYR A 47 -18.22 -0.56 1.41
CA TYR A 47 -16.81 -0.33 0.99
C TYR A 47 -16.47 -0.90 -0.39
N CYS A 48 -17.47 -1.38 -1.15
CA CYS A 48 -17.21 -2.11 -2.38
C CYS A 48 -18.13 -1.62 -3.51
N ALA A 49 -17.55 -1.33 -4.66
CA ALA A 49 -18.29 -0.92 -5.84
C ALA A 49 -18.00 -1.85 -7.02
N LYS A 50 -19.01 -2.07 -7.83
CA LYS A 50 -18.83 -2.55 -9.20
C LYS A 50 -18.76 -1.34 -10.13
N GLY A 51 -17.71 -1.25 -10.93
CA GLY A 51 -17.49 -0.13 -11.85
C GLY A 51 -17.14 1.20 -11.17
N CYS A 52 -17.38 2.30 -11.89
CA CYS A 52 -16.96 3.65 -11.54
C CYS A 52 -17.90 4.31 -10.51
N LYS A 53 -17.96 3.76 -9.30
CA LYS A 53 -18.78 4.30 -8.21
C LYS A 53 -17.92 4.63 -6.98
N ALA A 54 -18.32 5.67 -6.27
CA ALA A 54 -17.81 5.97 -4.93
C ALA A 54 -18.15 4.83 -3.96
N THR A 55 -17.37 4.69 -2.91
CA THR A 55 -17.64 3.77 -1.78
C THR A 55 -17.62 4.55 -0.48
N ARG A 56 -17.96 3.90 0.63
CA ARG A 56 -17.80 4.50 1.95
C ARG A 56 -16.30 4.79 2.20
N GLU A 57 -16.04 5.94 2.77
CA GLU A 57 -14.71 6.30 3.27
C GLU A 57 -14.37 5.48 4.51
N SER A 58 -13.11 5.10 4.63
CA SER A 58 -12.60 4.44 5.82
C SER A 58 -12.48 5.45 6.96
N ALA A 59 -13.00 5.11 8.14
CA ALA A 59 -12.81 5.93 9.33
C ALA A 59 -11.33 6.05 9.73
N PHE A 60 -10.48 5.14 9.26
CA PHE A 60 -9.03 5.18 9.49
C PHE A 60 -8.28 6.09 8.50
N TYR A 61 -8.95 6.61 7.45
CA TYR A 61 -8.33 7.53 6.50
C TYR A 61 -7.91 8.83 7.18
N ASN A 62 -6.62 9.14 7.10
CA ASN A 62 -5.97 10.30 7.71
C ASN A 62 -6.30 10.52 9.21
N SER A 63 -6.63 9.45 9.91
CA SER A 63 -6.95 9.45 11.34
C SER A 63 -5.67 9.51 12.19
N ASP A 64 -5.76 10.11 13.36
CA ASP A 64 -4.68 10.12 14.36
C ASP A 64 -4.74 8.91 15.30
N SER A 65 -5.76 8.05 15.18
CA SER A 65 -5.86 6.83 16.00
C SER A 65 -4.67 5.89 15.74
N SER A 66 -4.10 5.36 16.81
CA SER A 66 -3.15 4.23 16.82
C SER A 66 -3.83 2.92 17.23
N LEU A 67 -5.10 2.97 17.67
CA LEU A 67 -5.90 1.84 18.12
C LEU A 67 -7.17 1.67 17.25
N PRO A 68 -7.03 1.45 15.94
CA PRO A 68 -8.19 1.49 15.02
C PRO A 68 -9.22 0.39 15.28
N GLY A 69 -8.83 -0.71 15.92
CA GLY A 69 -9.75 -1.77 16.34
C GLY A 69 -10.71 -1.31 17.42
N ASP A 70 -10.21 -0.54 18.36
CA ASP A 70 -10.97 -0.05 19.52
C ASP A 70 -11.72 1.24 19.18
N ASP A 71 -11.00 2.23 18.63
CA ASP A 71 -11.55 3.56 18.38
C ASP A 71 -12.54 3.59 17.22
N LEU A 72 -12.29 2.80 16.18
CA LEU A 72 -12.96 2.93 14.88
C LEU A 72 -13.67 1.64 14.43
N ASN A 73 -13.54 0.56 15.20
CA ASN A 73 -14.02 -0.78 14.82
C ASN A 73 -13.52 -1.21 13.42
N VAL A 74 -12.29 -0.85 13.09
CA VAL A 74 -11.58 -1.20 11.85
C VAL A 74 -10.29 -1.92 12.24
N ARG A 75 -10.06 -3.11 11.68
CA ARG A 75 -8.78 -3.82 11.85
C ARG A 75 -8.03 -3.87 10.52
N PRO A 76 -7.19 -2.86 10.23
CA PRO A 76 -6.41 -2.83 9.00
C PRO A 76 -5.66 -4.14 8.81
N SER A 77 -5.64 -4.62 7.59
CA SER A 77 -5.05 -5.93 7.29
C SER A 77 -4.06 -5.80 6.15
N MET A 78 -2.95 -6.53 6.23
CA MET A 78 -1.93 -6.56 5.19
C MET A 78 -1.57 -8.01 4.84
N MET A 79 -1.34 -8.27 3.57
CA MET A 79 -1.06 -9.64 3.09
C MET A 79 0.45 -9.85 2.97
N LEU A 80 0.97 -10.84 3.68
CA LEU A 80 2.33 -11.36 3.49
C LEU A 80 2.33 -12.26 2.25
N ALA A 81 2.64 -11.70 1.08
CA ALA A 81 2.64 -12.43 -0.20
C ALA A 81 3.86 -12.08 -1.04
N GLY A 82 4.27 -13.01 -1.89
CA GLY A 82 5.40 -12.89 -2.80
C GLY A 82 5.21 -13.81 -4.01
N SER A 83 6.13 -13.74 -4.96
CA SER A 83 6.16 -14.66 -6.10
C SER A 83 6.60 -16.09 -5.69
N SER A 84 7.30 -16.21 -4.57
CA SER A 84 7.69 -17.46 -3.91
C SER A 84 7.74 -17.28 -2.41
N LEU A 85 7.83 -18.39 -1.65
CA LEU A 85 7.97 -18.34 -0.20
C LEU A 85 9.26 -17.63 0.22
N GLN A 86 10.37 -17.85 -0.51
CA GLN A 86 11.63 -17.15 -0.25
C GLN A 86 11.47 -15.63 -0.39
N LYS A 87 10.73 -15.16 -1.41
CA LYS A 87 10.45 -13.72 -1.58
C LYS A 87 9.60 -13.14 -0.44
N VAL A 88 8.75 -13.94 0.18
CA VAL A 88 8.03 -13.50 1.40
C VAL A 88 8.99 -13.35 2.57
N TYR A 89 9.91 -14.30 2.77
CA TYR A 89 10.93 -14.17 3.82
C TYR A 89 11.86 -12.98 3.57
N ASP A 90 12.38 -12.82 2.36
CA ASP A 90 13.23 -11.68 1.98
C ASP A 90 12.51 -10.33 2.26
N MET A 91 11.19 -10.28 2.06
CA MET A 91 10.38 -9.08 2.33
C MET A 91 10.23 -8.82 3.83
N ILE A 92 10.00 -9.86 4.63
CA ILE A 92 9.94 -9.76 6.09
C ILE A 92 11.28 -9.30 6.65
N ASP A 93 12.38 -9.90 6.20
CA ASP A 93 13.74 -9.54 6.62
C ASP A 93 14.05 -8.07 6.31
N ARG A 94 13.62 -7.57 5.14
CA ARG A 94 13.75 -6.13 4.81
C ARG A 94 12.93 -5.24 5.73
N GLY A 95 11.73 -5.66 6.11
CA GLY A 95 10.90 -4.94 7.07
C GLY A 95 11.59 -4.82 8.42
N VAL A 96 12.02 -5.95 8.98
CA VAL A 96 12.75 -6.01 10.26
C VAL A 96 14.05 -5.20 10.20
N ALA A 97 14.82 -5.32 9.11
CA ALA A 97 16.06 -4.57 8.93
C ALA A 97 15.86 -3.05 8.82
N SER A 98 14.63 -2.60 8.53
CA SER A 98 14.31 -1.17 8.42
C SER A 98 14.12 -0.48 9.77
N ASP A 99 13.74 -1.20 10.81
CA ASP A 99 13.29 -0.60 12.07
C ASP A 99 14.35 0.33 12.66
N PHE A 100 13.92 1.55 12.98
CA PHE A 100 14.71 2.60 13.62
C PHE A 100 15.96 3.06 12.82
N SER A 101 16.08 2.65 11.54
CA SER A 101 17.29 2.89 10.73
C SER A 101 17.48 4.35 10.30
N LYS A 102 16.40 5.16 10.27
CA LYS A 102 16.39 6.58 9.86
C LYS A 102 17.24 6.86 8.63
N PRO A 103 17.00 6.16 7.49
CA PRO A 103 17.90 6.23 6.33
C PRO A 103 17.82 7.60 5.65
N ARG A 104 18.94 8.03 5.07
CA ARG A 104 18.90 9.08 4.06
C ARG A 104 18.29 8.52 2.78
N ALA A 105 17.13 9.00 2.42
CA ALA A 105 16.28 8.39 1.41
C ALA A 105 15.57 9.42 0.55
N THR A 106 15.08 8.96 -0.61
CA THR A 106 14.34 9.81 -1.54
C THR A 106 12.96 9.21 -1.84
N ALA A 107 11.96 10.09 -1.93
CA ALA A 107 10.64 9.81 -2.48
C ALA A 107 10.59 10.24 -3.95
N TYR A 108 10.38 9.28 -4.85
CA TYR A 108 10.27 9.52 -6.29
C TYR A 108 8.81 9.53 -6.71
N LEU A 109 8.35 10.69 -7.18
CA LEU A 109 6.99 10.94 -7.64
C LEU A 109 6.98 11.10 -9.17
N MET A 110 6.53 10.06 -9.89
CA MET A 110 6.61 10.03 -11.35
C MET A 110 5.37 10.65 -12.02
N SER A 111 5.57 11.73 -12.74
CA SER A 111 4.59 12.31 -13.64
C SER A 111 4.73 11.69 -15.04
N THR A 112 3.84 10.75 -15.35
CA THR A 112 3.97 9.90 -16.55
C THR A 112 3.15 10.40 -17.74
N THR A 113 3.45 9.91 -18.94
CA THR A 113 2.69 10.18 -20.16
C THR A 113 1.33 9.49 -20.21
N ASP A 114 1.05 8.51 -19.34
CA ASP A 114 -0.24 7.79 -19.25
C ASP A 114 -1.29 8.65 -18.54
N LYS A 115 -1.92 9.58 -19.28
CA LYS A 115 -2.91 10.54 -18.75
C LYS A 115 -4.03 9.89 -17.92
N LYS A 116 -4.39 8.63 -18.21
CA LYS A 116 -5.46 7.91 -17.47
C LYS A 116 -5.01 7.43 -16.11
N ARG A 117 -3.72 7.17 -15.94
CA ARG A 117 -3.13 6.63 -14.70
C ARG A 117 -2.30 7.66 -13.95
N ASN A 118 -1.93 8.76 -14.59
CA ASN A 118 -1.12 9.83 -13.98
C ASN A 118 -1.93 10.81 -13.11
N VAL A 119 -3.10 10.41 -12.65
CA VAL A 119 -4.05 11.31 -11.96
C VAL A 119 -3.54 11.83 -10.61
N ARG A 120 -2.60 11.12 -9.96
CA ARG A 120 -2.00 11.55 -8.70
C ARG A 120 -1.00 12.70 -8.87
N SER A 121 -0.39 12.85 -10.06
CA SER A 121 0.66 13.84 -10.31
C SER A 121 0.22 15.29 -10.10
N ARG A 122 -1.08 15.58 -10.17
CA ARG A 122 -1.65 16.91 -9.92
C ARG A 122 -1.36 17.46 -8.52
N ARG A 123 -0.96 16.60 -7.58
CA ARG A 123 -0.66 16.97 -6.19
C ARG A 123 0.83 16.90 -5.86
N TYR A 124 1.69 16.52 -6.80
CA TYR A 124 3.09 16.27 -6.49
C TYR A 124 3.87 17.53 -6.12
N ASP A 125 3.53 18.68 -6.72
CA ASP A 125 4.18 19.95 -6.40
C ASP A 125 3.89 20.36 -4.94
N ILE A 126 2.62 20.32 -4.52
CA ILE A 126 2.25 20.64 -3.14
C ILE A 126 2.79 19.61 -2.13
N ILE A 127 2.88 18.33 -2.50
CA ILE A 127 3.47 17.30 -1.65
C ILE A 127 4.96 17.58 -1.45
N GLN A 128 5.68 17.92 -2.51
CA GLN A 128 7.11 18.25 -2.43
C GLN A 128 7.36 19.48 -1.55
N GLU A 129 6.51 20.50 -1.66
CA GLU A 129 6.62 21.71 -0.82
C GLU A 129 6.34 21.42 0.65
N LEU A 130 5.23 20.73 0.96
CA LEU A 130 4.79 20.49 2.32
C LEU A 130 5.68 19.53 3.11
N LEU A 131 6.36 18.60 2.43
CA LEU A 131 7.12 17.53 3.08
C LEU A 131 8.63 17.64 2.82
N ALA A 132 9.12 18.82 2.40
CA ALA A 132 10.53 19.06 2.12
C ALA A 132 11.44 18.80 3.33
N ASP A 133 10.94 19.05 4.53
CA ASP A 133 11.67 18.83 5.79
C ASP A 133 11.62 17.38 6.28
N ASN A 134 10.68 16.58 5.76
CA ASN A 134 10.53 15.18 6.17
C ASN A 134 11.50 14.26 5.43
N ILE A 135 11.61 14.43 4.10
CA ILE A 135 12.41 13.57 3.24
C ILE A 135 12.73 14.30 1.92
N ASN A 136 13.84 13.93 1.28
CA ASN A 136 14.10 14.41 -0.08
C ASN A 136 13.00 13.90 -1.05
N ILE A 137 12.30 14.81 -1.71
CA ILE A 137 11.25 14.46 -2.69
C ILE A 137 11.67 14.92 -4.08
N GLN A 138 11.71 13.99 -5.01
CA GLN A 138 11.99 14.26 -6.42
C GLN A 138 10.75 13.98 -7.28
N LYS A 139 10.16 15.03 -7.81
CA LYS A 139 9.19 14.92 -8.90
C LYS A 139 9.94 14.73 -10.21
N ILE A 140 9.61 13.67 -10.95
CA ILE A 140 10.24 13.34 -12.22
C ILE A 140 9.18 13.24 -13.31
N ASP A 141 9.34 14.05 -14.37
CA ASP A 141 8.53 13.94 -15.58
C ASP A 141 9.12 12.85 -16.48
N GLY A 142 8.40 11.75 -16.62
CA GLY A 142 8.87 10.62 -17.43
C GLY A 142 8.21 9.30 -17.04
N ASP A 143 8.46 8.29 -17.85
CA ASP A 143 7.82 6.99 -17.77
C ASP A 143 8.66 5.92 -17.08
N VAL A 144 9.94 6.22 -16.83
CA VAL A 144 10.91 5.26 -16.30
C VAL A 144 11.76 5.92 -15.24
N LEU A 145 11.89 5.26 -14.10
CA LEU A 145 12.88 5.54 -13.06
C LEU A 145 13.91 4.42 -13.08
N LYS A 146 15.19 4.77 -13.15
CA LYS A 146 16.27 3.78 -13.19
C LYS A 146 17.53 4.25 -12.45
N ASP A 147 18.33 3.27 -12.04
CA ASP A 147 19.66 3.43 -11.46
C ASP A 147 19.68 4.33 -10.20
N LYS A 148 18.55 4.36 -9.45
CA LYS A 148 18.46 5.05 -8.17
C LYS A 148 18.91 4.14 -7.04
N LYS A 149 19.64 4.71 -6.05
CA LYS A 149 20.28 3.93 -4.97
C LYS A 149 19.67 4.17 -3.59
N ASP A 150 18.63 5.00 -3.50
CA ASP A 150 18.09 5.53 -2.25
C ASP A 150 16.55 5.56 -2.23
N VAL A 151 15.91 4.61 -2.92
CA VAL A 151 14.46 4.61 -3.09
C VAL A 151 13.78 4.18 -1.79
N MET A 152 13.09 5.11 -1.11
CA MET A 152 12.19 4.82 -0.01
C MET A 152 10.73 4.82 -0.47
N PHE A 153 10.38 5.75 -1.35
CA PHE A 153 9.05 5.80 -1.94
C PHE A 153 9.15 5.92 -3.46
N TYR A 154 8.33 5.11 -4.16
CA TYR A 154 8.22 5.21 -5.61
C TYR A 154 6.74 5.15 -6.03
N PHE A 155 6.17 6.31 -6.37
CA PHE A 155 4.79 6.43 -6.82
C PHE A 155 4.71 6.78 -8.29
N THR A 156 3.96 6.00 -9.05
CA THR A 156 3.82 6.19 -10.50
C THR A 156 2.40 5.84 -10.98
N GLY A 157 2.11 6.10 -12.24
CA GLY A 157 0.82 5.80 -12.85
C GLY A 157 1.00 5.18 -14.24
N ARG A 158 1.20 3.85 -14.31
CA ARG A 158 1.32 3.09 -15.56
C ARG A 158 0.83 1.66 -15.40
N MET A 159 0.51 1.02 -16.52
CA MET A 159 0.07 -0.37 -16.54
C MET A 159 1.21 -1.37 -16.27
N LYS A 160 2.42 -1.05 -16.71
CA LYS A 160 3.66 -1.81 -16.51
C LYS A 160 4.79 -0.84 -16.29
N ILE A 161 5.65 -1.14 -15.36
CA ILE A 161 6.82 -0.33 -15.02
C ILE A 161 8.06 -0.99 -15.61
N LYS A 162 8.86 -0.22 -16.35
CA LYS A 162 10.14 -0.66 -16.91
C LYS A 162 11.26 -0.40 -15.92
N ASP A 163 12.35 -1.12 -16.09
CA ASP A 163 13.61 -0.96 -15.35
C ASP A 163 13.43 -0.93 -13.81
N ILE A 164 12.40 -1.61 -13.31
CA ILE A 164 12.04 -1.67 -11.90
C ILE A 164 13.18 -2.28 -11.05
N ASP A 165 13.90 -3.26 -11.62
CA ASP A 165 14.98 -3.98 -10.95
C ASP A 165 16.32 -3.23 -11.00
N SER A 166 16.44 -2.10 -11.72
CA SER A 166 17.67 -1.29 -11.77
C SER A 166 17.82 -0.35 -10.56
N ASN A 167 16.78 -0.25 -9.74
CA ASN A 167 16.78 0.63 -8.58
C ASN A 167 17.04 -0.16 -7.29
N ASP A 168 17.77 0.45 -6.37
CA ASP A 168 17.97 -0.07 -5.01
C ASP A 168 16.87 0.49 -4.11
N TYR A 169 16.01 -0.40 -3.63
CA TYR A 169 14.97 -0.09 -2.65
C TYR A 169 15.54 -0.27 -1.25
N LEU A 170 15.45 0.78 -0.45
CA LEU A 170 15.90 0.70 0.94
C LEU A 170 14.99 -0.21 1.77
N PRO A 171 15.49 -0.86 2.83
CA PRO A 171 14.65 -1.56 3.79
C PRO A 171 13.51 -0.68 4.28
N GLY A 172 12.28 -1.20 4.27
CA GLY A 172 11.07 -0.42 4.57
C GLY A 172 10.45 0.30 3.37
N ALA A 173 11.03 0.25 2.17
CA ALA A 173 10.55 1.01 1.01
C ALA A 173 9.12 0.64 0.58
N ILE A 174 8.34 1.66 0.23
CA ILE A 174 6.97 1.57 -0.28
C ILE A 174 6.95 1.97 -1.75
N ALA A 175 6.43 1.10 -2.62
CA ALA A 175 6.34 1.39 -4.04
C ALA A 175 5.03 0.89 -4.64
N ASP A 176 4.34 1.73 -5.40
CA ASP A 176 3.11 1.35 -6.09
C ASP A 176 2.93 2.04 -7.44
N HIS A 177 2.03 1.48 -8.24
CA HIS A 177 1.60 2.06 -9.50
C HIS A 177 0.08 2.09 -9.58
N LEU A 178 -0.47 3.27 -9.87
CA LEU A 178 -1.88 3.44 -10.13
C LEU A 178 -2.26 2.73 -11.43
N THR A 179 -2.98 1.62 -11.31
CA THR A 179 -3.55 0.88 -12.42
C THR A 179 -4.74 0.03 -11.98
N SER A 180 -5.62 -0.35 -12.91
CA SER A 180 -6.92 -0.97 -12.57
C SER A 180 -6.83 -2.37 -11.95
N ALA A 181 -5.74 -3.08 -12.15
CA ALA A 181 -5.66 -4.50 -11.77
C ALA A 181 -4.30 -4.91 -11.20
N GLY A 182 -3.52 -3.97 -10.67
CA GLY A 182 -2.24 -4.27 -10.02
C GLY A 182 -2.36 -5.22 -8.82
N GLY A 183 -3.49 -5.20 -8.13
CA GLY A 183 -3.81 -6.09 -7.02
C GLY A 183 -4.24 -7.50 -7.43
N LYS A 184 -4.38 -7.80 -8.72
CA LYS A 184 -4.49 -9.18 -9.21
C LYS A 184 -3.12 -9.83 -9.11
N LEU A 185 -2.86 -10.48 -7.99
CA LEU A 185 -1.53 -10.99 -7.66
C LEU A 185 -1.00 -11.99 -8.69
N PHE A 186 -1.89 -12.76 -9.32
CA PHE A 186 -1.54 -13.77 -10.32
C PHE A 186 -2.45 -13.68 -11.55
N GLY A 187 -1.89 -13.92 -12.74
CA GLY A 187 -2.64 -14.10 -13.99
C GLY A 187 -3.25 -12.80 -14.56
N GLY A 188 -2.77 -11.63 -14.19
CA GLY A 188 -3.21 -10.34 -14.72
C GLY A 188 -2.50 -9.94 -16.03
N ARG A 189 -3.17 -9.12 -16.86
CA ARG A 189 -2.52 -8.45 -18.02
C ARG A 189 -1.67 -7.25 -17.60
N GLN A 190 -2.00 -6.63 -16.48
CA GLN A 190 -1.27 -5.51 -15.89
C GLN A 190 -0.22 -6.05 -14.94
N MET A 191 0.82 -5.28 -14.68
CA MET A 191 1.86 -5.66 -13.74
C MET A 191 1.24 -5.88 -12.35
N SER A 192 1.58 -7.02 -11.73
CA SER A 192 1.19 -7.31 -10.35
C SER A 192 2.03 -6.50 -9.38
N VAL A 193 1.43 -6.08 -8.26
CA VAL A 193 2.14 -5.45 -7.14
C VAL A 193 3.27 -6.32 -6.58
N LEU A 194 3.21 -7.65 -6.76
CA LEU A 194 4.30 -8.55 -6.36
C LEU A 194 5.63 -8.22 -7.05
N ARG A 195 5.60 -7.63 -8.25
CA ARG A 195 6.83 -7.20 -8.94
C ARG A 195 7.61 -6.14 -8.18
N TRP A 196 6.93 -5.27 -7.43
CA TRP A 196 7.60 -4.32 -6.56
C TRP A 196 8.36 -5.02 -5.42
N LEU A 197 7.72 -6.02 -4.81
CA LEU A 197 8.31 -6.80 -3.72
C LEU A 197 9.48 -7.65 -4.22
N ASP A 198 9.34 -8.26 -5.41
CA ASP A 198 10.42 -9.01 -6.07
C ASP A 198 11.63 -8.13 -6.39
N ALA A 199 11.40 -6.86 -6.74
CA ALA A 199 12.44 -5.87 -7.02
C ALA A 199 13.10 -5.27 -5.76
N GLY A 200 12.57 -5.54 -4.58
CA GLY A 200 13.17 -5.09 -3.31
C GLY A 200 12.32 -4.16 -2.45
N ALA A 201 11.15 -3.69 -2.91
CA ALA A 201 10.25 -2.94 -2.05
C ALA A 201 9.72 -3.81 -0.90
N THR A 202 9.43 -3.19 0.25
CA THR A 202 8.88 -3.86 1.43
C THR A 202 7.36 -3.92 1.38
N ALA A 203 6.71 -2.97 0.70
CA ALA A 203 5.27 -2.97 0.53
C ALA A 203 4.82 -2.39 -0.81
N SER A 204 3.62 -2.80 -1.22
CA SER A 204 2.92 -2.30 -2.39
C SER A 204 1.40 -2.38 -2.23
N TYR A 205 0.68 -1.64 -3.07
CA TYR A 205 -0.78 -1.58 -3.11
C TYR A 205 -1.29 -1.70 -4.54
N GLY A 206 -2.41 -2.40 -4.71
CA GLY A 206 -3.09 -2.46 -6.01
C GLY A 206 -4.55 -2.84 -5.92
N THR A 207 -5.36 -2.37 -6.87
CA THR A 207 -6.79 -2.70 -6.93
C THR A 207 -7.04 -4.04 -7.59
N VAL A 208 -8.04 -4.78 -7.08
CA VAL A 208 -8.43 -6.14 -7.50
C VAL A 208 -9.64 -6.15 -8.44
N VAL A 209 -10.34 -5.03 -8.52
CA VAL A 209 -11.45 -4.76 -9.45
C VAL A 209 -11.31 -3.33 -9.97
N GLU A 210 -11.94 -3.00 -11.11
CA GLU A 210 -11.81 -1.70 -11.76
C GLU A 210 -12.12 -0.52 -10.81
N PRO A 211 -11.15 0.35 -10.50
CA PRO A 211 -11.31 1.49 -9.60
C PRO A 211 -11.74 2.78 -10.32
N CYS A 212 -11.65 2.82 -11.67
CA CYS A 212 -11.92 3.97 -12.55
C CYS A 212 -11.05 5.20 -12.25
N ALA A 213 -9.79 5.00 -11.87
CA ALA A 213 -8.82 6.06 -11.57
C ALA A 213 -9.28 7.10 -10.51
N PHE A 214 -10.24 6.74 -9.66
CA PHE A 214 -10.55 7.54 -8.47
C PHE A 214 -9.33 7.56 -7.55
N THR A 215 -8.73 8.73 -7.33
CA THR A 215 -7.54 8.88 -6.45
C THR A 215 -7.81 8.41 -5.04
N GLN A 216 -9.06 8.52 -4.56
CA GLN A 216 -9.51 8.04 -3.25
C GLN A 216 -9.36 6.53 -3.05
N LYS A 217 -9.29 5.75 -4.14
CA LYS A 217 -9.11 4.29 -4.11
C LYS A 217 -7.64 3.86 -4.17
N PHE A 218 -6.73 4.82 -4.12
CA PHE A 218 -5.29 4.59 -4.16
C PHE A 218 -4.61 5.35 -3.03
N PRO A 219 -3.42 4.91 -2.61
CA PRO A 219 -2.65 5.64 -1.62
C PRO A 219 -2.40 7.09 -2.06
N ASN A 220 -2.67 8.03 -1.16
CA ASN A 220 -2.26 9.41 -1.31
C ASN A 220 -0.78 9.50 -0.93
N PRO A 221 0.14 9.82 -1.86
CA PRO A 221 1.56 9.86 -1.57
C PRO A 221 1.93 10.81 -0.42
N GLY A 222 1.27 11.96 -0.31
CA GLY A 222 1.53 12.92 0.76
C GLY A 222 1.26 12.30 2.13
N ILE A 223 0.09 11.68 2.32
CA ILE A 223 -0.29 11.09 3.61
C ILE A 223 0.64 9.91 3.96
N VAL A 224 0.93 9.00 3.01
CA VAL A 224 1.79 7.86 3.35
C VAL A 224 3.22 8.29 3.67
N ILE A 225 3.77 9.25 2.94
CA ILE A 225 5.12 9.80 3.21
C ILE A 225 5.12 10.47 4.59
N GLU A 226 4.21 11.40 4.84
CA GLU A 226 4.11 12.13 6.10
C GLU A 226 4.01 11.20 7.31
N ARG A 227 3.02 10.30 7.30
CA ARG A 227 2.77 9.39 8.43
C ARG A 227 3.95 8.45 8.68
N TYR A 228 4.52 7.89 7.62
CA TYR A 228 5.63 6.96 7.74
C TYR A 228 6.92 7.65 8.22
N THR A 229 7.23 8.84 7.70
CA THR A 229 8.40 9.62 8.15
C THR A 229 8.23 10.20 9.57
N ASN A 230 7.00 10.29 10.06
CA ASN A 230 6.69 10.66 11.44
C ASN A 230 6.69 9.42 12.40
N GLY A 231 7.14 8.26 11.92
CA GLY A 231 7.40 7.08 12.76
C GLY A 231 6.23 6.11 12.90
N GLU A 232 5.11 6.31 12.20
CA GLU A 232 4.05 5.30 12.14
C GLU A 232 4.55 4.02 11.45
N SER A 233 3.98 2.87 11.81
CA SER A 233 4.27 1.61 11.13
C SER A 233 3.77 1.63 9.68
N LEU A 234 4.34 0.75 8.85
CA LEU A 234 4.00 0.66 7.43
C LEU A 234 2.50 0.43 7.22
N ILE A 235 1.87 -0.45 8.01
CA ILE A 235 0.43 -0.71 7.89
C ILE A 235 -0.40 0.51 8.26
N GLU A 236 -0.03 1.27 9.29
CA GLU A 236 -0.73 2.49 9.69
C GLU A 236 -0.66 3.55 8.60
N ALA A 237 0.56 3.93 8.21
CA ALA A 237 0.77 4.95 7.19
C ALA A 237 0.08 4.60 5.86
N TYR A 238 0.17 3.33 5.45
CA TYR A 238 -0.40 2.90 4.17
C TYR A 238 -1.93 2.86 4.20
N TRP A 239 -2.56 2.34 5.26
CA TRP A 239 -4.02 2.30 5.38
C TRP A 239 -4.62 3.70 5.56
N LYS A 240 -3.98 4.57 6.36
CA LYS A 240 -4.38 5.97 6.54
C LYS A 240 -4.31 6.77 5.24
N SER A 241 -3.57 6.31 4.24
CA SER A 241 -3.41 7.01 2.96
C SER A 241 -4.52 6.72 1.94
N VAL A 242 -5.40 5.73 2.17
CA VAL A 242 -6.43 5.31 1.22
C VAL A 242 -7.84 5.59 1.75
N ALA A 243 -8.52 6.57 1.16
CA ALA A 243 -9.87 6.94 1.61
C ALA A 243 -10.91 5.84 1.34
N TRP A 244 -10.85 5.18 0.17
CA TRP A 244 -11.79 4.13 -0.24
C TRP A 244 -11.07 2.78 -0.48
N PRO A 245 -10.62 2.10 0.58
CA PRO A 245 -9.70 0.96 0.46
C PRO A 245 -10.37 -0.34 0.01
N GLY A 246 -11.69 -0.40 -0.06
CA GLY A 246 -12.43 -1.66 -0.28
C GLY A 246 -11.99 -2.51 -1.47
N GLN A 247 -11.51 -1.87 -2.55
CA GLN A 247 -11.08 -2.54 -3.77
C GLN A 247 -9.57 -2.81 -3.83
N GLY A 248 -8.80 -2.31 -2.88
CA GLY A 248 -7.35 -2.40 -2.86
C GLY A 248 -6.81 -3.48 -1.93
N VAL A 249 -5.83 -4.24 -2.39
CA VAL A 249 -5.07 -5.17 -1.56
C VAL A 249 -3.78 -4.50 -1.13
N PHE A 250 -3.51 -4.52 0.17
CA PHE A 250 -2.24 -4.11 0.76
C PHE A 250 -1.35 -5.34 0.90
N VAL A 251 -0.15 -5.29 0.37
CA VAL A 251 0.79 -6.41 0.37
C VAL A 251 2.13 -5.92 0.88
N GLY A 252 2.73 -6.63 1.83
CA GLY A 252 4.02 -6.25 2.38
C GLY A 252 4.21 -6.68 3.83
N GLU A 253 5.31 -6.26 4.42
CA GLU A 253 5.59 -6.43 5.84
C GLU A 253 4.96 -5.27 6.63
N PRO A 254 3.98 -5.55 7.52
CA PRO A 254 3.15 -4.50 8.13
C PRO A 254 3.85 -3.66 9.19
N MET A 255 4.86 -4.20 9.87
CA MET A 255 5.43 -3.61 11.09
C MET A 255 6.65 -2.74 10.86
N ALA A 256 7.20 -2.71 9.62
CA ALA A 256 8.35 -1.89 9.27
C ALA A 256 8.20 -0.43 9.75
N ARG A 257 9.20 0.10 10.44
CA ARG A 257 9.16 1.40 11.11
C ARG A 257 10.51 2.14 11.02
N PRO A 258 11.02 2.45 9.81
CA PRO A 258 12.37 3.01 9.66
C PRO A 258 12.57 4.34 10.40
N TYR A 259 11.52 5.13 10.55
CA TYR A 259 11.59 6.48 11.13
C TYR A 259 11.07 6.57 12.58
N ALA A 260 10.69 5.46 13.18
CA ALA A 260 10.27 5.46 14.58
C ALA A 260 11.41 5.82 15.53
N GLU A 261 11.05 6.34 16.71
CA GLU A 261 11.99 6.48 17.84
C GLU A 261 12.19 5.11 18.52
N ASN A 262 13.40 4.90 19.09
CA ASN A 262 13.73 3.71 19.87
C ASN A 262 12.99 3.71 21.20
#